data_3101135393731627cd53f89b24fcadc8
#
_entry.id   3101135393731627cd53f89b24fcadc8
#
_cell.length_a   1.000
_cell.length_b   1.000
_cell.length_c   1.000
_cell.angle_alpha   90.00
_cell.angle_beta   90.00
_cell.angle_gamma   90.00
#
_symmetry.space_group_name_H-M   'P 1'
#
loop_
_entity.id
_entity.type
_entity.pdbx_description
1 polymer ?
#
loop_
_entity_poly.entity_id
_entity_poly.type
_entity_poly.pdbx_seq_one_letter_code
_entity_poly.pdbx_strand_id
1 'polypeptide(L)' 'VRSRGLGDVYKRQRKQMVEAAKKMDFIEAAQYRDELIKLEDLYQKTTTTT' A
#
# COMPACT_ATOMS: atom_id res chain seq x y z
N VAL A 1 18.21 -1.58 0.60
CA VAL A 1 18.27 -1.24 2.00
C VAL A 1 17.09 -0.40 2.42
N ARG A 2 17.01 0.74 1.84
CA ARG A 2 15.88 1.63 2.12
C ARG A 2 14.58 1.00 1.71
N SER A 3 14.61 0.29 0.62
CA SER A 3 13.40 -0.32 0.11
C SER A 3 12.82 -1.32 1.10
N ARG A 4 13.65 -1.77 2.01
CA ARG A 4 13.18 -2.72 2.98
C ARG A 4 12.07 -2.15 3.86
N GLY A 5 12.30 -0.97 4.39
CA GLY A 5 11.27 -0.34 5.18
C GLY A 5 10.02 -0.04 4.39
N LEU A 6 10.20 0.41 3.17
CA LEU A 6 9.06 0.70 2.31
C LEU A 6 8.30 -0.56 1.99
N GLY A 7 9.01 -1.65 1.74
CA GLY A 7 8.36 -2.91 1.46
C GLY A 7 7.50 -3.38 2.62
N ASP A 8 8.00 -3.19 3.82
CA ASP A 8 7.23 -3.58 4.99
C ASP A 8 5.95 -2.78 5.11
N VAL A 9 6.03 -1.49 4.88
CA VAL A 9 4.85 -0.63 4.95
C VAL A 9 3.83 -1.07 3.90
N TYR A 10 4.30 -1.32 2.69
CA TYR A 10 3.42 -1.73 1.63
C TYR A 10 2.71 -3.04 1.98
N LYS A 11 3.45 -4.00 2.47
CA LYS A 11 2.87 -5.29 2.82
C LYS A 11 1.84 -5.14 3.93
N ARG A 12 2.13 -4.31 4.90
CA ARG A 12 1.23 -4.12 6.02
C ARG A 12 -0.07 -3.49 5.55
N GLN A 13 0.04 -2.46 4.73
CA GLN A 13 -1.15 -1.79 4.22
C GLN A 13 -1.99 -2.75 3.40
N ARG A 14 -1.34 -3.52 2.57
CA ARG A 14 -2.06 -4.48 1.74
C ARG A 14 -2.79 -5.50 2.59
N LYS A 15 -2.14 -5.97 3.62
CA LYS A 15 -2.76 -6.95 4.50
C LYS A 15 -4.00 -6.36 5.16
N GLN A 16 -3.90 -5.13 5.62
CA GLN A 16 -5.03 -4.50 6.27
C GLN A 16 -6.16 -4.28 5.28
N MET A 17 -5.84 -3.95 4.04
CA MET A 17 -6.87 -3.80 3.03
C MET A 17 -7.62 -5.11 2.82
N VAL A 18 -6.89 -6.20 2.72
CA VAL A 18 -7.51 -7.49 2.51
C VAL A 18 -8.39 -7.86 3.71
N GLU A 19 -7.92 -7.58 4.90
CA GLU A 19 -8.68 -7.90 6.09
C GLU A 19 -9.95 -7.07 6.17
N ALA A 20 -9.85 -5.81 5.81
CA ALA A 20 -11.03 -4.96 5.79
C ALA A 20 -12.05 -5.48 4.78
N ALA A 21 -11.57 -5.92 3.65
CA ALA A 21 -12.45 -6.46 2.62
C ALA A 21 -13.14 -7.73 3.12
N LYS A 22 -12.41 -8.54 3.86
CA LYS A 22 -12.99 -9.76 4.40
C LYS A 22 -14.09 -9.45 5.39
N LYS A 23 -13.94 -8.38 6.14
CA LYS A 23 -14.97 -7.97 7.08
C LYS A 23 -16.07 -7.19 6.41
N MET A 24 -15.98 -7.04 5.10
CA MET A 24 -16.96 -6.26 4.35
C MET A 24 -16.90 -4.78 4.71
N ASP A 25 -15.77 -4.35 5.19
CA ASP A 25 -15.55 -2.95 5.53
C ASP A 25 -15.03 -2.25 4.29
N PHE A 26 -15.88 -2.06 3.32
CA PHE A 26 -15.44 -1.57 2.02
C PHE A 26 -14.93 -0.15 2.10
N ILE A 27 -15.43 0.63 3.03
CA ILE A 27 -14.97 2.01 3.16
C ILE A 27 -13.52 2.02 3.60
N GLU A 28 -13.18 1.24 4.62
CA GLU A 28 -11.80 1.17 5.06
C GLU A 28 -10.92 0.52 4.01
N ALA A 29 -11.45 -0.50 3.37
CA ALA A 29 -10.68 -1.16 2.32
C ALA A 29 -10.33 -0.18 1.21
N ALA A 30 -11.26 0.67 0.86
CA ALA A 30 -11.01 1.67 -0.17
C ALA A 30 -9.94 2.66 0.29
N GLN A 31 -9.96 3.04 1.54
CA GLN A 31 -8.94 3.94 2.07
C GLN A 31 -7.57 3.32 2.02
N TYR A 32 -7.48 2.06 2.44
CA TYR A 32 -6.20 1.37 2.38
C TYR A 32 -5.73 1.23 0.93
N ARG A 33 -6.66 0.97 0.05
CA ARG A 33 -6.31 0.86 -1.36
C ARG A 33 -5.76 2.16 -1.90
N ASP A 34 -6.39 3.27 -1.53
CA ASP A 34 -5.89 4.56 -1.95
C ASP A 34 -4.47 4.79 -1.48
N GLU A 35 -4.20 4.44 -0.24
CA GLU A 35 -2.86 4.59 0.29
C GLU A 35 -1.87 3.71 -0.44
N LEU A 36 -2.29 2.50 -0.77
CA LEU A 36 -1.43 1.60 -1.53
C LEU A 36 -1.08 2.19 -2.90
N ILE A 37 -2.07 2.77 -3.54
CA ILE A 37 -1.83 3.39 -4.84
C ILE A 37 -0.82 4.51 -4.72
N LYS A 38 -0.94 5.31 -3.68
CA LYS A 38 0.01 6.38 -3.44
C LYS A 38 1.40 5.85 -3.21
N LEU A 39 1.50 4.78 -2.45
CA LEU A 39 2.80 4.18 -2.19
C LEU A 39 3.42 3.64 -3.48
N GLU A 40 2.60 2.98 -4.26
CA GLU A 40 3.09 2.46 -5.54
C GLU A 40 3.59 3.59 -6.43
N ASP A 41 2.86 4.68 -6.44
CA ASP A 41 3.27 5.81 -7.23
C ASP A 41 4.62 6.35 -6.77
N LEU A 42 4.80 6.43 -5.46
CA LEU A 42 6.08 6.87 -4.92
C LEU A 42 7.20 5.91 -5.30
N TYR A 43 6.94 4.63 -5.22
CA TYR A 43 7.93 3.64 -5.62
C TYR A 43 8.33 3.82 -7.08
N GLN A 44 7.33 3.93 -7.91
CA GLN A 44 7.58 4.06 -9.34
C GLN A 44 8.32 5.34 -9.66
N LYS A 45 7.97 6.40 -9.00
CA LYS A 45 8.66 7.66 -9.22
C LYS A 45 10.12 7.53 -8.89
N THR A 46 10.41 6.91 -7.75
CA THR A 46 11.79 6.75 -7.34
C THR A 46 12.55 5.92 -8.35
N THR A 47 11.94 4.87 -8.83
CA THR A 47 12.59 3.99 -9.78
C THR A 47 12.73 4.65 -11.13
N THR A 48 11.71 5.35 -11.55
CA THR A 48 11.70 5.96 -12.88
C THR A 48 12.71 7.08 -12.99
N THR A 49 13.01 7.71 -11.89
CA THR A 49 13.93 8.84 -11.90
C THR A 49 15.27 8.44 -12.46
N THR A 50 15.67 7.24 -12.22
CA THR A 50 16.94 6.80 -12.75
C THR A 50 16.80 6.47 -14.21
#